data_d72a07dfd89f9f8e559fcb9b3ed2c782
#
_entry.id   d72a07dfd89f9f8e559fcb9b3ed2c782
#
_cell.length_a   1.000
_cell.length_b   1.000
_cell.length_c   1.000
_cell.angle_alpha   90.00
_cell.angle_beta   90.00
_cell.angle_gamma   90.00
#
_symmetry.space_group_name_H-M   'P 1'
#
loop_
_entity.id
_entity.type
_entity.pdbx_description
1 polymer ?
#
loop_
_entity_poly.entity_id
_entity_poly.type
_entity_poly.pdbx_seq_one_letter_code
_entity_poly.pdbx_strand_id
1 'polypeptide(L)'
;TWDAEGFLEVCPEMSGIMRGEGEETFCRLVTYYIEGEGSLSGIRGLTYRGEDGRIHETGDAELPDLDRIPFLYRDPEAFENRIVYYESSRGCPFRCSYCLSSVERRVRFRSMELVKKELNIFLEARVPQVKFVDRTFNLDHGRTEELWRWIAEHDNGVTNFHFEIGADLLTDRELEIISRMRPGLIELEIGVQSVNEDTFREIDRTMDLER
;
A
#
# COMPACT_ATOMS: atom_id res chain seq x y z
N THR A 1 -3.92 3.03 -15.28
CA THR A 1 -4.80 3.89 -16.08
C THR A 1 -5.81 3.03 -16.84
N TRP A 2 -7.06 3.46 -16.89
CA TRP A 2 -8.16 2.74 -17.56
C TRP A 2 -8.07 2.84 -19.08
N ASP A 3 -7.54 3.94 -19.58
CA ASP A 3 -7.45 4.25 -21.02
C ASP A 3 -6.09 4.89 -21.30
N ALA A 4 -5.06 4.05 -21.31
CA ALA A 4 -3.69 4.51 -21.54
C ALA A 4 -3.48 4.89 -23.02
N GLU A 5 -4.15 4.22 -23.95
CA GLU A 5 -4.08 4.52 -25.39
C GLU A 5 -4.71 5.88 -25.67
N GLY A 6 -5.97 6.09 -25.28
CA GLY A 6 -6.66 7.38 -25.50
C GLY A 6 -5.95 8.55 -24.81
N PHE A 7 -5.29 8.32 -23.65
CA PHE A 7 -4.51 9.34 -23.00
C PHE A 7 -3.25 9.72 -23.80
N LEU A 8 -2.55 8.74 -24.37
CA LEU A 8 -1.41 9.00 -25.26
C LEU A 8 -1.83 9.69 -26.57
N GLU A 9 -3.04 9.39 -27.09
CA GLU A 9 -3.54 10.08 -28.30
C GLU A 9 -3.71 11.59 -28.10
N VAL A 10 -4.24 12.01 -26.93
CA VAL A 10 -4.47 13.43 -26.63
C VAL A 10 -3.24 14.14 -26.06
N CYS A 11 -2.20 13.39 -25.64
CA CYS A 11 -0.95 13.92 -25.09
C CYS A 11 0.24 13.43 -25.93
N PRO A 12 0.49 14.04 -27.12
CA PRO A 12 1.53 13.56 -28.05
C PRO A 12 2.96 13.73 -27.53
N GLU A 13 3.18 14.58 -26.53
CA GLU A 13 4.47 14.78 -25.85
C GLU A 13 4.84 13.63 -24.90
N MET A 14 3.89 12.76 -24.57
CA MET A 14 4.14 11.60 -23.71
C MET A 14 4.59 10.40 -24.55
N SER A 15 5.71 9.78 -24.14
CA SER A 15 6.28 8.62 -24.82
C SER A 15 5.65 7.30 -24.40
N GLY A 16 5.08 7.22 -23.18
CA GLY A 16 4.47 6.01 -22.68
C GLY A 16 3.84 6.16 -21.30
N ILE A 17 3.08 5.13 -20.92
CA ILE A 17 2.36 5.04 -19.64
C ILE A 17 2.59 3.65 -19.05
N MET A 18 3.04 3.59 -17.82
CA MET A 18 3.08 2.34 -17.05
C MET A 18 1.70 2.04 -16.49
N ARG A 19 1.26 0.79 -16.65
CA ARG A 19 -0.03 0.29 -16.18
C ARG A 19 0.17 -0.69 -15.02
N GLY A 20 -0.71 -0.62 -14.02
CA GLY A 20 -0.63 -1.47 -12.82
C GLY A 20 0.45 -1.01 -11.85
N GLU A 21 1.07 -1.95 -11.16
CA GLU A 21 2.18 -1.70 -10.23
C GLU A 21 3.46 -1.44 -11.02
N GLY A 22 4.11 -0.33 -10.73
CA GLY A 22 5.13 0.23 -11.60
C GLY A 22 6.57 -0.21 -11.31
N GLU A 23 6.84 -0.86 -10.20
CA GLU A 23 8.19 -1.10 -9.71
C GLU A 23 9.06 -1.87 -10.72
N GLU A 24 8.58 -3.01 -11.18
CA GLU A 24 9.31 -3.85 -12.14
C GLU A 24 9.35 -3.21 -13.53
N THR A 25 8.22 -2.66 -13.98
CA THR A 25 8.12 -1.96 -15.28
C THR A 25 9.07 -0.78 -15.33
N PHE A 26 9.16 -0.01 -14.25
CA PHE A 26 10.09 1.12 -14.15
C PHE A 26 11.56 0.66 -14.18
N CYS A 27 11.92 -0.37 -13.43
CA CYS A 27 13.28 -0.93 -13.47
C CYS A 27 13.67 -1.33 -14.89
N ARG A 28 12.79 -2.02 -15.62
CA ARG A 28 13.04 -2.43 -17.00
C ARG A 28 13.14 -1.24 -17.97
N LEU A 29 12.34 -0.19 -17.77
CA LEU A 29 12.47 1.04 -18.53
C LEU A 29 13.79 1.74 -18.30
N VAL A 30 14.27 1.80 -17.05
CA VAL A 30 15.59 2.35 -16.71
C VAL A 30 16.68 1.57 -17.40
N THR A 31 16.65 0.23 -17.34
CA THR A 31 17.61 -0.63 -18.04
C THR A 31 17.61 -0.39 -19.56
N TYR A 32 16.42 -0.31 -20.15
CA TYR A 32 16.28 -0.02 -21.58
C TYR A 32 16.89 1.33 -21.98
N TYR A 33 16.54 2.41 -21.27
CA TYR A 33 16.95 3.76 -21.65
C TYR A 33 18.39 4.11 -21.25
N ILE A 34 18.91 3.55 -20.15
CA ILE A 34 20.22 3.89 -19.61
C ILE A 34 21.30 2.90 -20.10
N GLU A 35 20.97 1.60 -20.10
CA GLU A 35 21.93 0.54 -20.44
C GLU A 35 21.82 0.08 -21.89
N GLY A 36 20.73 0.43 -22.57
CA GLY A 36 20.46 0.04 -23.95
C GLY A 36 20.09 -1.44 -24.12
N GLU A 37 19.61 -2.06 -23.04
CA GLU A 37 19.28 -3.48 -23.04
C GLU A 37 17.77 -3.73 -23.18
N GLY A 38 17.40 -4.77 -23.95
CA GLY A 38 16.03 -5.20 -24.14
C GLY A 38 15.28 -4.43 -25.23
N SER A 39 13.94 -4.42 -25.13
CA SER A 39 13.07 -3.67 -26.03
C SER A 39 11.80 -3.23 -25.27
N LEU A 40 11.19 -2.14 -25.69
CA LEU A 40 9.91 -1.67 -25.12
C LEU A 40 8.81 -2.72 -25.23
N SER A 41 8.76 -3.47 -26.34
CA SER A 41 7.79 -4.54 -26.55
C SER A 41 7.94 -5.73 -25.60
N GLY A 42 9.11 -5.90 -25.00
CA GLY A 42 9.39 -6.94 -24.00
C GLY A 42 9.07 -6.52 -22.57
N ILE A 43 8.74 -5.25 -22.32
CA ILE A 43 8.42 -4.72 -20.99
C ILE A 43 6.91 -4.84 -20.75
N ARG A 44 6.51 -5.70 -19.81
CA ARG A 44 5.10 -5.86 -19.43
C ARG A 44 4.57 -4.64 -18.67
N GLY A 45 3.28 -4.41 -18.75
CA GLY A 45 2.62 -3.28 -18.09
C GLY A 45 2.90 -1.92 -18.74
N LEU A 46 3.25 -1.89 -20.02
CA LEU A 46 3.59 -0.66 -20.75
C LEU A 46 2.64 -0.41 -21.91
N THR A 47 2.16 0.82 -22.04
CA THR A 47 1.57 1.36 -23.28
C THR A 47 2.48 2.48 -23.75
N TYR A 48 2.99 2.42 -24.99
CA TYR A 48 4.02 3.34 -25.46
C TYR A 48 3.87 3.70 -26.92
N ARG A 49 4.41 4.85 -27.32
CA ARG A 49 4.51 5.27 -28.71
C ARG A 49 5.77 4.71 -29.34
N GLY A 50 5.58 3.88 -30.34
CA GLY A 50 6.68 3.29 -31.11
C GLY A 50 7.33 4.29 -32.07
N GLU A 51 8.49 3.92 -32.63
CA GLU A 51 9.19 4.70 -33.66
C GLU A 51 8.36 4.83 -34.95
N ASP A 52 7.42 3.93 -35.18
CA ASP A 52 6.45 3.97 -36.27
C ASP A 52 5.32 5.01 -36.03
N GLY A 53 5.36 5.73 -34.90
CA GLY A 53 4.36 6.70 -34.49
C GLY A 53 3.05 6.10 -33.95
N ARG A 54 2.94 4.77 -33.91
CA ARG A 54 1.76 4.07 -33.39
C ARG A 54 1.86 3.85 -31.90
N ILE A 55 0.71 3.70 -31.26
CA ILE A 55 0.63 3.31 -29.87
C ILE A 55 0.60 1.78 -29.79
N HIS A 56 1.45 1.23 -28.96
CA HIS A 56 1.58 -0.20 -28.68
C HIS A 56 1.27 -0.48 -27.22
N GLU A 57 0.55 -1.57 -26.99
CA GLU A 57 0.26 -2.04 -25.64
C GLU A 57 0.90 -3.42 -25.41
N THR A 58 1.61 -3.57 -24.29
CA THR A 58 2.16 -4.85 -23.86
C THR A 58 1.19 -5.55 -22.91
N GLY A 59 1.41 -6.83 -22.62
CA GLY A 59 0.63 -7.56 -21.61
C GLY A 59 0.72 -6.91 -20.22
N ASP A 60 -0.23 -7.26 -19.33
CA ASP A 60 -0.27 -6.72 -17.97
C ASP A 60 1.02 -6.97 -17.20
N ALA A 61 1.38 -6.03 -16.33
CA ALA A 61 2.50 -6.19 -15.40
C ALA A 61 2.27 -7.39 -14.48
N GLU A 62 3.35 -8.08 -14.13
CA GLU A 62 3.31 -9.09 -13.10
C GLU A 62 3.25 -8.41 -11.73
N LEU A 63 2.44 -8.97 -10.82
CA LEU A 63 2.38 -8.46 -9.45
C LEU A 63 3.69 -8.81 -8.73
N PRO A 64 4.42 -7.81 -8.22
CA PRO A 64 5.69 -8.08 -7.54
C PRO A 64 5.49 -8.82 -6.22
N ASP A 65 6.50 -9.58 -5.83
CA ASP A 65 6.67 -10.03 -4.47
C ASP A 65 7.01 -8.80 -3.59
N LEU A 66 6.17 -8.50 -2.61
CA LEU A 66 6.34 -7.31 -1.78
C LEU A 66 7.63 -7.34 -0.95
N ASP A 67 8.16 -8.50 -0.63
CA ASP A 67 9.44 -8.63 0.10
C ASP A 67 10.65 -8.22 -0.76
N ARG A 68 10.49 -8.18 -2.09
CA ARG A 68 11.54 -7.73 -3.01
C ARG A 68 11.53 -6.23 -3.26
N ILE A 69 10.50 -5.51 -2.83
CA ILE A 69 10.45 -4.05 -2.95
C ILE A 69 11.46 -3.45 -1.98
N PRO A 70 12.41 -2.64 -2.47
CA PRO A 70 13.45 -2.09 -1.62
C PRO A 70 12.91 -1.20 -0.50
N PHE A 71 13.50 -1.32 0.68
CA PHE A 71 13.26 -0.39 1.77
C PHE A 71 13.91 0.98 1.46
N LEU A 72 13.08 2.02 1.40
CA LEU A 72 13.50 3.34 0.93
C LEU A 72 14.14 4.20 2.04
N TYR A 73 13.87 3.90 3.31
CA TYR A 73 14.27 4.71 4.46
C TYR A 73 15.65 4.31 4.99
N ARG A 74 16.69 4.48 4.15
CA ARG A 74 18.06 4.06 4.50
C ARG A 74 18.81 5.09 5.33
N ASP A 75 18.38 6.34 5.31
CA ASP A 75 18.97 7.45 6.06
C ASP A 75 17.93 7.99 7.05
N PRO A 76 17.96 7.54 8.32
CA PRO A 76 17.01 7.95 9.34
C PRO A 76 17.03 9.45 9.64
N GLU A 77 18.17 10.13 9.50
CA GLU A 77 18.31 11.56 9.76
C GLU A 77 17.47 12.40 8.78
N ALA A 78 17.27 11.89 7.54
CA ALA A 78 16.44 12.55 6.54
C ALA A 78 14.93 12.60 6.94
N PHE A 79 14.52 11.84 7.95
CA PHE A 79 13.12 11.72 8.38
C PHE A 79 12.86 12.31 9.77
N GLU A 80 13.82 13.02 10.33
CA GLU A 80 13.64 13.73 11.60
C GLU A 80 12.47 14.71 11.50
N ASN A 81 11.54 14.63 12.47
CA ASN A 81 10.31 15.43 12.54
C ASN A 81 9.36 15.27 11.32
N ARG A 82 9.40 14.13 10.61
CA ARG A 82 8.50 13.82 9.51
C ARG A 82 7.63 12.60 9.81
N ILE A 83 6.47 12.55 9.17
CA ILE A 83 5.66 11.35 9.10
C ILE A 83 6.30 10.43 8.06
N VAL A 84 6.52 9.18 8.43
CA VAL A 84 7.02 8.14 7.53
C VAL A 84 5.86 7.27 7.08
N TYR A 85 5.75 7.02 5.80
CA TYR A 85 4.72 6.16 5.23
C TYR A 85 5.29 4.75 5.02
N TYR A 86 4.59 3.75 5.52
CA TYR A 86 5.03 2.36 5.46
C TYR A 86 3.94 1.45 4.90
N GLU A 87 4.28 0.57 3.95
CA GLU A 87 3.38 -0.40 3.35
C GLU A 87 3.75 -1.81 3.80
N SER A 88 2.87 -2.46 4.57
CA SER A 88 3.05 -3.86 4.96
C SER A 88 2.17 -4.82 4.17
N SER A 89 1.14 -4.28 3.51
CA SER A 89 0.27 -5.04 2.62
C SER A 89 -0.25 -4.18 1.48
N ARG A 90 -0.63 -4.82 0.38
CA ARG A 90 -1.19 -4.18 -0.80
C ARG A 90 -2.43 -4.92 -1.28
N GLY A 91 -3.46 -4.15 -1.69
CA GLY A 91 -4.77 -4.64 -2.08
C GLY A 91 -5.83 -4.48 -1.00
N CYS A 92 -7.11 -4.58 -1.38
CA CYS A 92 -8.25 -4.50 -0.47
C CYS A 92 -9.37 -5.42 -0.98
N PRO A 93 -9.91 -6.33 -0.16
CA PRO A 93 -10.95 -7.26 -0.64
C PRO A 93 -12.32 -6.61 -0.81
N PHE A 94 -12.50 -5.42 -0.24
CA PHE A 94 -13.77 -4.69 -0.30
C PHE A 94 -14.01 -4.07 -1.69
N ARG A 95 -15.29 -3.80 -1.97
CA ARG A 95 -15.76 -3.43 -3.32
C ARG A 95 -16.31 -2.02 -3.37
N CYS A 96 -15.99 -1.18 -2.37
CA CYS A 96 -16.56 0.15 -2.27
C CYS A 96 -16.45 0.91 -3.60
N SER A 97 -17.60 1.31 -4.17
CA SER A 97 -17.69 1.85 -5.53
C SER A 97 -16.95 3.18 -5.73
N TYR A 98 -16.72 3.92 -4.67
CA TYR A 98 -15.99 5.19 -4.65
C TYR A 98 -14.48 5.04 -4.43
N CYS A 99 -14.01 3.83 -4.09
CA CYS A 99 -12.64 3.63 -3.67
C CYS A 99 -11.79 3.01 -4.79
N LEU A 100 -10.71 3.68 -5.14
CA LEU A 100 -9.77 3.18 -6.16
C LEU A 100 -9.12 1.85 -5.74
N SER A 101 -8.98 1.59 -4.44
CA SER A 101 -8.39 0.34 -3.93
C SER A 101 -9.25 -0.89 -4.19
N SER A 102 -10.53 -0.73 -4.58
CA SER A 102 -11.42 -1.84 -4.98
C SER A 102 -11.01 -2.51 -6.31
N VAL A 103 -10.06 -1.90 -7.05
CA VAL A 103 -9.54 -2.45 -8.31
C VAL A 103 -8.64 -3.66 -8.06
N GLU A 104 -7.78 -3.61 -7.05
CA GLU A 104 -6.92 -4.74 -6.67
C GLU A 104 -7.49 -5.44 -5.42
N ARG A 105 -8.20 -6.54 -5.66
CA ARG A 105 -8.89 -7.30 -4.59
C ARG A 105 -8.03 -8.33 -3.89
N ARG A 106 -6.92 -8.72 -4.51
CA ARG A 106 -6.01 -9.69 -3.94
C ARG A 106 -5.10 -8.98 -2.93
N VAL A 107 -5.32 -9.27 -1.67
CA VAL A 107 -4.43 -8.77 -0.62
C VAL A 107 -3.14 -9.60 -0.62
N ARG A 108 -2.00 -8.92 -0.66
CA ARG A 108 -0.66 -9.48 -0.56
C ARG A 108 0.06 -8.84 0.60
N PHE A 109 0.84 -9.60 1.32
CA PHE A 109 1.52 -9.16 2.52
C PHE A 109 3.03 -9.27 2.35
N ARG A 110 3.77 -8.34 2.93
CA ARG A 110 5.19 -8.52 3.24
C ARG A 110 5.34 -9.55 4.37
N SER A 111 6.43 -10.28 4.37
CA SER A 111 6.71 -11.22 5.48
C SER A 111 6.80 -10.46 6.81
N MET A 112 6.31 -11.09 7.88
CA MET A 112 6.30 -10.47 9.20
C MET A 112 7.74 -10.22 9.72
N GLU A 113 8.66 -11.11 9.36
CA GLU A 113 10.08 -10.94 9.68
C GLU A 113 10.65 -9.66 9.08
N LEU A 114 10.38 -9.41 7.78
CA LEU A 114 10.84 -8.20 7.10
C LEU A 114 10.19 -6.95 7.69
N VAL A 115 8.86 -6.99 7.92
CA VAL A 115 8.13 -5.87 8.54
C VAL A 115 8.74 -5.48 9.88
N LYS A 116 8.93 -6.44 10.78
CA LYS A 116 9.53 -6.19 12.10
C LYS A 116 10.94 -5.62 12.01
N LYS A 117 11.76 -6.15 11.09
CA LYS A 117 13.10 -5.64 10.84
C LYS A 117 13.11 -4.18 10.38
N GLU A 118 12.21 -3.83 9.45
CA GLU A 118 12.10 -2.46 8.92
C GLU A 118 11.54 -1.49 9.96
N LEU A 119 10.53 -1.89 10.73
CA LEU A 119 9.98 -1.08 11.80
C LEU A 119 10.99 -0.83 12.93
N ASN A 120 11.88 -1.79 13.20
CA ASN A 120 12.95 -1.61 14.17
C ASN A 120 13.88 -0.43 13.79
N ILE A 121 14.14 -0.22 12.50
CA ILE A 121 14.92 0.93 12.01
C ILE A 121 14.23 2.26 12.41
N PHE A 122 12.92 2.34 12.26
CA PHE A 122 12.15 3.54 12.66
C PHE A 122 12.14 3.74 14.18
N LEU A 123 12.05 2.65 14.94
CA LEU A 123 12.10 2.69 16.40
C LEU A 123 13.47 3.13 16.92
N GLU A 124 14.55 2.62 16.35
CA GLU A 124 15.93 3.03 16.69
C GLU A 124 16.19 4.50 16.33
N ALA A 125 15.69 4.94 15.18
CA ALA A 125 15.77 6.32 14.73
C ALA A 125 14.79 7.26 15.50
N ARG A 126 13.94 6.72 16.38
CA ARG A 126 12.93 7.47 17.15
C ARG A 126 12.02 8.33 16.28
N VAL A 127 11.63 7.81 15.10
CA VAL A 127 10.73 8.49 14.18
C VAL A 127 9.42 8.83 14.91
N PRO A 128 8.93 10.08 14.88
CA PRO A 128 7.74 10.47 15.65
C PRO A 128 6.48 9.71 15.26
N GLN A 129 6.27 9.49 13.96
CA GLN A 129 5.09 8.79 13.46
C GLN A 129 5.40 7.94 12.23
N VAL A 130 4.96 6.67 12.27
CA VAL A 130 4.93 5.74 11.14
C VAL A 130 3.48 5.52 10.75
N LYS A 131 3.08 6.03 9.58
CA LYS A 131 1.73 5.83 9.04
C LYS A 131 1.73 4.64 8.08
N PHE A 132 0.99 3.59 8.45
CA PHE A 132 0.72 2.48 7.54
C PHE A 132 -0.23 2.95 6.45
N VAL A 133 0.10 2.60 5.20
CA VAL A 133 -0.74 2.90 4.02
C VAL A 133 -1.53 1.67 3.54
N ASP A 134 -1.54 0.63 4.34
CA ASP A 134 -2.36 -0.56 4.16
C ASP A 134 -3.84 -0.16 4.18
N ARG A 135 -4.62 -0.55 3.19
CA ARG A 135 -6.00 -0.06 2.99
C ARG A 135 -7.01 -0.55 4.02
N THR A 136 -6.75 -1.68 4.64
CA THR A 136 -7.48 -2.22 5.79
C THR A 136 -6.52 -3.12 6.52
N PHE A 137 -5.83 -2.58 7.49
CA PHE A 137 -4.72 -3.27 8.15
C PHE A 137 -5.13 -4.56 8.86
N ASN A 138 -6.30 -4.57 9.51
CA ASN A 138 -6.77 -5.67 10.35
C ASN A 138 -7.59 -6.74 9.60
N LEU A 139 -7.26 -7.00 8.33
CA LEU A 139 -7.88 -8.07 7.54
C LEU A 139 -7.45 -9.46 7.98
N ASP A 140 -6.18 -9.63 8.37
CA ASP A 140 -5.62 -10.86 8.91
C ASP A 140 -5.37 -10.69 10.40
N HIS A 141 -6.27 -11.24 11.22
CA HIS A 141 -6.22 -11.09 12.68
C HIS A 141 -4.95 -11.67 13.29
N GLY A 142 -4.46 -12.80 12.79
CA GLY A 142 -3.23 -13.41 13.29
C GLY A 142 -2.04 -12.48 13.12
N ARG A 143 -1.93 -11.89 11.94
CA ARG A 143 -0.91 -10.91 11.58
C ARG A 143 -1.05 -9.62 12.38
N THR A 144 -2.28 -9.12 12.52
CA THR A 144 -2.57 -7.90 13.30
C THR A 144 -2.18 -8.08 14.76
N GLU A 145 -2.62 -9.17 15.40
CA GLU A 145 -2.28 -9.48 16.79
C GLU A 145 -0.77 -9.62 16.98
N GLU A 146 -0.09 -10.32 16.07
CA GLU A 146 1.35 -10.53 16.13
C GLU A 146 2.11 -9.20 16.05
N LEU A 147 1.75 -8.34 15.10
CA LEU A 147 2.45 -7.06 14.91
C LEU A 147 2.16 -6.09 16.06
N TRP A 148 0.91 -5.99 16.50
CA TRP A 148 0.56 -5.08 17.59
C TRP A 148 1.19 -5.49 18.92
N ARG A 149 1.30 -6.80 19.22
CA ARG A 149 2.07 -7.27 20.39
C ARG A 149 3.53 -6.90 20.27
N TRP A 150 4.12 -7.15 19.10
CA TRP A 150 5.52 -6.81 18.86
C TRP A 150 5.78 -5.31 19.03
N ILE A 151 4.91 -4.44 18.50
CA ILE A 151 4.98 -2.99 18.67
C ILE A 151 4.90 -2.60 20.16
N ALA A 152 3.99 -3.21 20.92
CA ALA A 152 3.87 -2.94 22.36
C ALA A 152 5.12 -3.36 23.14
N GLU A 153 5.75 -4.47 22.79
CA GLU A 153 6.97 -4.99 23.41
C GLU A 153 8.21 -4.15 23.06
N HIS A 154 8.21 -3.45 21.93
CA HIS A 154 9.33 -2.64 21.44
C HIS A 154 9.07 -1.13 21.52
N ASP A 155 8.08 -0.71 22.29
CA ASP A 155 7.73 0.71 22.46
C ASP A 155 8.92 1.51 22.98
N ASN A 156 9.39 2.47 22.18
CA ASN A 156 10.50 3.38 22.53
C ASN A 156 10.04 4.63 23.27
N GLY A 157 8.75 4.76 23.61
CA GLY A 157 8.14 5.89 24.29
C GLY A 157 7.95 7.14 23.43
N VAL A 158 8.27 7.11 22.13
CA VAL A 158 8.19 8.24 21.20
C VAL A 158 7.33 7.93 19.99
N THR A 159 7.66 6.86 19.27
CA THR A 159 7.05 6.54 17.99
C THR A 159 5.56 6.21 18.14
N ASN A 160 4.75 6.84 17.29
CA ASN A 160 3.33 6.52 17.09
C ASN A 160 3.19 5.71 15.80
N PHE A 161 2.34 4.69 15.81
CA PHE A 161 1.98 3.91 14.64
C PHE A 161 0.52 4.15 14.27
N HIS A 162 0.29 4.65 13.07
CA HIS A 162 -1.06 4.97 12.58
C HIS A 162 -1.52 3.89 11.59
N PHE A 163 -2.75 3.38 11.79
CA PHE A 163 -3.33 2.31 10.99
C PHE A 163 -4.72 2.68 10.47
N GLU A 164 -4.99 2.40 9.19
CA GLU A 164 -6.35 2.42 8.64
C GLU A 164 -6.99 1.04 8.85
N ILE A 165 -8.11 0.97 9.56
CA ILE A 165 -8.75 -0.30 9.94
C ILE A 165 -10.25 -0.34 9.61
N GLY A 166 -10.79 -1.57 9.51
CA GLY A 166 -12.24 -1.83 9.63
C GLY A 166 -12.61 -1.98 11.10
N ALA A 167 -13.46 -1.08 11.63
CA ALA A 167 -13.84 -1.15 13.05
C ALA A 167 -14.61 -2.41 13.38
N ASP A 168 -15.51 -2.82 12.49
CA ASP A 168 -16.32 -4.03 12.59
C ASP A 168 -15.52 -5.33 12.50
N LEU A 169 -14.28 -5.26 12.03
CA LEU A 169 -13.35 -6.39 12.00
C LEU A 169 -12.60 -6.59 13.32
N LEU A 170 -12.59 -5.59 14.22
CA LEU A 170 -11.83 -5.71 15.47
C LEU A 170 -12.35 -6.88 16.33
N THR A 171 -11.42 -7.67 16.82
CA THR A 171 -11.70 -8.78 17.75
C THR A 171 -11.50 -8.34 19.20
N ASP A 172 -12.10 -9.08 20.14
CA ASP A 172 -11.89 -8.84 21.59
C ASP A 172 -10.40 -8.98 21.97
N ARG A 173 -9.67 -9.88 21.29
CA ARG A 173 -8.22 -10.07 21.51
C ARG A 173 -7.40 -8.86 21.05
N GLU A 174 -7.74 -8.31 19.91
CA GLU A 174 -7.10 -7.09 19.39
C GLU A 174 -7.39 -5.91 20.31
N LEU A 175 -8.64 -5.76 20.79
CA LEU A 175 -9.01 -4.73 21.78
C LEU A 175 -8.25 -4.92 23.10
N GLU A 176 -8.08 -6.15 23.57
CA GLU A 176 -7.27 -6.45 24.75
C GLU A 176 -5.81 -6.04 24.58
N ILE A 177 -5.22 -6.30 23.40
CA ILE A 177 -3.84 -5.88 23.10
C ILE A 177 -3.73 -4.36 23.16
N ILE A 178 -4.64 -3.65 22.47
CA ILE A 178 -4.65 -2.18 22.44
C ILE A 178 -4.81 -1.58 23.84
N SER A 179 -5.70 -2.15 24.66
CA SER A 179 -5.98 -1.64 26.01
C SER A 179 -4.77 -1.63 26.95
N ARG A 180 -3.76 -2.44 26.64
CA ARG A 180 -2.51 -2.56 27.41
C ARG A 180 -1.37 -1.71 26.87
N MET A 181 -1.56 -1.06 25.73
CA MET A 181 -0.56 -0.19 25.12
C MET A 181 -0.47 1.14 25.82
N ARG A 182 0.71 1.76 25.73
CA ARG A 182 0.89 3.16 26.13
C ARG A 182 -0.08 4.07 25.34
N PRO A 183 -0.76 5.03 25.99
CA PRO A 183 -1.53 6.05 25.26
C PRO A 183 -0.64 6.76 24.22
N GLY A 184 -1.13 6.82 22.98
CA GLY A 184 -0.42 7.41 21.85
C GLY A 184 0.61 6.51 21.17
N LEU A 185 0.73 5.22 21.54
CA LEU A 185 1.57 4.27 20.80
C LEU A 185 0.96 3.93 19.46
N ILE A 186 -0.36 3.73 19.41
CA ILE A 186 -1.09 3.55 18.15
C ILE A 186 -2.18 4.60 17.99
N GLU A 187 -2.52 4.88 16.73
CA GLU A 187 -3.63 5.69 16.28
C GLU A 187 -4.41 4.91 15.22
N LEU A 188 -5.73 4.86 15.35
CA LEU A 188 -6.60 4.11 14.43
C LEU A 188 -7.45 5.07 13.63
N GLU A 189 -7.34 5.00 12.30
CA GLU A 189 -8.20 5.70 11.36
C GLU A 189 -9.35 4.76 10.93
N ILE A 190 -10.58 5.18 11.21
CA ILE A 190 -11.79 4.39 10.97
C ILE A 190 -12.71 5.17 10.03
N GLY A 191 -12.93 4.60 8.85
CA GLY A 191 -13.86 5.18 7.88
C GLY A 191 -15.27 4.61 8.03
N VAL A 192 -16.19 5.34 8.68
CA VAL A 192 -17.60 4.91 8.82
C VAL A 192 -18.42 5.23 7.57
N GLN A 193 -18.19 6.34 6.89
CA GLN A 193 -18.83 6.92 5.72
C GLN A 193 -20.34 7.21 5.90
N SER A 194 -21.12 6.26 6.40
CA SER A 194 -22.57 6.39 6.61
C SER A 194 -23.01 5.48 7.74
N VAL A 195 -24.20 5.71 8.26
CA VAL A 195 -24.96 4.81 9.14
C VAL A 195 -26.28 4.37 8.49
N ASN A 196 -26.47 4.65 7.21
CA ASN A 196 -27.66 4.32 6.45
C ASN A 196 -27.42 3.10 5.57
N GLU A 197 -28.23 2.06 5.74
CA GLU A 197 -28.10 0.80 5.00
C GLU A 197 -28.29 0.95 3.48
N ASP A 198 -29.20 1.86 3.05
CA ASP A 198 -29.43 2.10 1.63
C ASP A 198 -28.18 2.71 1.00
N THR A 199 -27.51 3.64 1.70
CA THR A 199 -26.24 4.21 1.27
C THR A 199 -25.17 3.13 1.15
N PHE A 200 -25.05 2.21 2.11
CA PHE A 200 -24.09 1.10 2.02
C PHE A 200 -24.34 0.22 0.81
N ARG A 201 -25.59 -0.08 0.49
CA ARG A 201 -25.93 -0.85 -0.71
C ARG A 201 -25.56 -0.12 -2.00
N GLU A 202 -25.81 1.19 -2.07
CA GLU A 202 -25.47 2.01 -3.24
C GLU A 202 -23.96 2.11 -3.47
N ILE A 203 -23.16 2.20 -2.41
CA ILE A 203 -21.71 2.32 -2.51
C ILE A 203 -20.97 0.97 -2.46
N ASP A 204 -21.69 -0.15 -2.51
CA ASP A 204 -21.15 -1.53 -2.42
C ASP A 204 -20.18 -1.71 -1.23
N ARG A 205 -20.53 -1.11 -0.07
CA ARG A 205 -19.75 -1.20 1.16
C ARG A 205 -20.40 -2.16 2.14
N THR A 206 -19.60 -3.05 2.69
CA THR A 206 -20.00 -3.95 3.76
C THR A 206 -19.40 -3.48 5.08
N MET A 207 -20.21 -3.25 6.09
CA MET A 207 -19.78 -2.91 7.45
C MET A 207 -20.89 -3.33 8.42
N ASP A 208 -20.52 -3.96 9.52
CA ASP A 208 -21.46 -4.26 10.62
C ASP A 208 -21.52 -3.06 11.56
N LEU A 209 -22.66 -2.34 11.54
CA LEU A 209 -22.86 -1.15 12.35
C LEU A 209 -23.25 -1.43 13.81
N GLU A 210 -23.65 -2.67 14.13
CA GLU A 210 -24.02 -3.06 15.49
C GLU A 210 -22.83 -3.51 16.33
N ARG A 211 -21.73 -3.80 15.67
CA ARG A 211 -20.48 -4.23 16.29
C ARG A 211 -19.54 -3.06 16.53
#